data_ac4298901fc2fcf81214a2952c8e4ce0
#
_entry.id   ac4298901fc2fcf81214a2952c8e4ce0
#
_cell.length_a   1.000
_cell.length_b   1.000
_cell.length_c   1.000
_cell.angle_alpha   90.00
_cell.angle_beta   90.00
_cell.angle_gamma   90.00
#
_symmetry.space_group_name_H-M   'P 1'
#
loop_
_entity.id
_entity.type
_entity.pdbx_description
1 polymer ?
#
loop_
_entity_poly.entity_id
_entity_poly.type
_entity_poly.pdbx_seq_one_letter_code
_entity_poly.pdbx_strand_id
1 'polypeptide(L)' 'MTEQAAVSLLRWLRRQLRESTPQREHLEAAVAHDDPAEARRLLGGFDFSEAQRRHVEGLIDEWERSRGSR' A
#
# COMPACT_ATOMS: atom_id res chain seq x y z
N MET A 1 -13.79 -2.35 8.91
CA MET A 1 -14.15 -1.32 8.24
C MET A 1 -13.19 -0.27 8.10
N THR A 2 -12.31 -0.16 8.99
CA THR A 2 -11.39 0.91 8.96
C THR A 2 -10.36 0.79 7.88
N GLU A 3 -10.13 -0.38 7.35
CA GLU A 3 -9.04 -0.55 6.39
C GLU A 3 -9.47 -0.45 4.97
N GLN A 4 -10.45 0.41 4.70
CA GLN A 4 -10.90 0.56 3.35
C GLN A 4 -9.79 1.05 2.44
N ALA A 5 -8.95 1.97 2.93
CA ALA A 5 -7.82 2.43 2.14
C ALA A 5 -6.81 1.31 1.91
N ALA A 6 -6.60 0.47 2.90
CA ALA A 6 -5.69 -0.66 2.75
C ALA A 6 -6.22 -1.66 1.73
N VAL A 7 -7.52 -1.91 1.74
CA VAL A 7 -8.13 -2.80 0.76
C VAL A 7 -8.00 -2.21 -0.64
N SER A 8 -8.22 -0.90 -0.76
CA SER A 8 -8.07 -0.22 -2.04
C SER A 8 -6.63 -0.33 -2.54
N LEU A 9 -5.67 -0.21 -1.64
CA LEU A 9 -4.27 -0.34 -2.00
C LEU A 9 -3.97 -1.74 -2.53
N LEU A 10 -4.48 -2.77 -1.88
CA LEU A 10 -4.27 -4.13 -2.35
C LEU A 10 -4.86 -4.36 -3.72
N ARG A 11 -6.07 -3.86 -3.95
CA ARG A 11 -6.71 -4.01 -5.25
C ARG A 11 -5.92 -3.30 -6.32
N TRP A 12 -5.46 -2.10 -6.01
CA TRP A 12 -4.69 -1.32 -6.95
C TRP A 12 -3.39 -2.02 -7.30
N LEU A 13 -2.71 -2.55 -6.28
CA LEU A 13 -1.46 -3.27 -6.50
C LEU A 13 -1.65 -4.47 -7.41
N ARG A 14 -2.68 -5.25 -7.18
CA ARG A 14 -2.93 -6.43 -7.99
C ARG A 14 -3.27 -6.07 -9.42
N ARG A 15 -3.86 -4.90 -9.62
CA ARG A 15 -4.18 -4.43 -10.96
C ARG A 15 -2.93 -3.94 -11.67
N GLN A 16 -2.05 -3.24 -10.97
CA GLN A 16 -0.85 -2.68 -11.56
C GLN A 16 0.26 -3.70 -11.72
N LEU A 17 0.40 -4.57 -10.74
CA LEU A 17 1.46 -5.57 -10.71
C LEU A 17 0.83 -6.94 -10.81
N ARG A 18 0.63 -7.37 -12.05
CA ARG A 18 -0.06 -8.63 -12.26
C ARG A 18 0.77 -9.82 -11.83
N GLU A 19 2.07 -9.71 -11.97
CA GLU A 19 2.94 -10.81 -11.58
C GLU A 19 3.22 -10.78 -10.10
N SER A 20 3.20 -11.94 -9.49
CA SER A 20 3.50 -12.06 -8.08
C SER A 20 5.00 -12.02 -7.90
N THR A 21 5.52 -10.92 -7.42
CA THR A 21 6.94 -10.78 -7.15
C THR A 21 7.14 -10.75 -5.64
N PRO A 22 8.36 -11.07 -5.16
CA PRO A 22 8.62 -10.96 -3.73
C PRO A 22 8.33 -9.57 -3.17
N GLN A 23 8.62 -8.53 -3.95
CA GLN A 23 8.35 -7.16 -3.53
C GLN A 23 6.86 -6.94 -3.31
N ARG A 24 6.03 -7.40 -4.26
CA ARG A 24 4.60 -7.25 -4.12
C ARG A 24 4.10 -8.03 -2.91
N GLU A 25 4.63 -9.22 -2.71
CA GLU A 25 4.20 -10.04 -1.58
C GLU A 25 4.57 -9.39 -0.26
N HIS A 26 5.74 -8.79 -0.19
CA HIS A 26 6.14 -8.07 1.02
C HIS A 26 5.20 -6.91 1.32
N LEU A 27 4.81 -6.20 0.28
CA LEU A 27 3.90 -5.07 0.48
C LEU A 27 2.52 -5.56 0.90
N GLU A 28 2.06 -6.65 0.30
CA GLU A 28 0.79 -7.23 0.69
C GLU A 28 0.83 -7.71 2.14
N ALA A 29 1.96 -8.26 2.56
CA ALA A 29 2.11 -8.68 3.95
C ALA A 29 2.06 -7.48 4.90
N ALA A 30 2.68 -6.37 4.52
CA ALA A 30 2.62 -5.16 5.34
C ALA A 30 1.18 -4.68 5.50
N VAL A 31 0.40 -4.77 4.42
CA VAL A 31 -1.01 -4.41 4.51
C VAL A 31 -1.76 -5.38 5.42
N ALA A 32 -1.48 -6.67 5.28
CA ALA A 32 -2.15 -7.68 6.10
C ALA A 32 -1.83 -7.52 7.58
N HIS A 33 -0.62 -7.04 7.88
CA HIS A 33 -0.21 -6.81 9.25
C HIS A 33 -0.57 -5.41 9.76
N ASP A 34 -1.26 -4.65 8.93
CA ASP A 34 -1.71 -3.30 9.29
C ASP A 34 -0.51 -2.41 9.68
N ASP A 35 0.51 -2.44 8.85
CA ASP A 35 1.76 -1.72 9.11
C ASP A 35 2.04 -0.73 8.00
N PRO A 36 1.42 0.46 8.04
CA PRO A 36 1.62 1.45 6.97
C PRO A 36 3.04 1.99 6.92
N ALA A 37 3.76 2.03 8.03
CA ALA A 37 5.13 2.50 8.03
C ALA A 37 6.01 1.56 7.20
N GLU A 38 5.83 0.26 7.38
CA GLU A 38 6.57 -0.72 6.60
C GLU A 38 6.17 -0.65 5.14
N ALA A 39 4.87 -0.48 4.86
CA ALA A 39 4.40 -0.35 3.49
C ALA A 39 5.06 0.85 2.81
N ARG A 40 5.13 1.97 3.51
CA ARG A 40 5.75 3.17 2.95
C ARG A 40 7.23 2.94 2.67
N ARG A 41 7.91 2.23 3.56
CA ARG A 41 9.33 1.92 3.37
C ARG A 41 9.51 1.03 2.14
N LEU A 42 8.62 0.07 1.95
CA LEU A 42 8.72 -0.86 0.83
C LEU A 42 8.46 -0.20 -0.51
N LEU A 43 7.72 0.91 -0.52
CA LEU A 43 7.45 1.61 -1.77
C LEU A 43 8.72 2.04 -2.49
N GLY A 44 9.77 2.31 -1.74
CA GLY A 44 11.03 2.75 -2.34
C GLY A 44 11.67 1.70 -3.24
N GLY A 45 11.27 0.44 -3.08
CA GLY A 45 11.81 -0.62 -3.92
C GLY A 45 11.04 -0.86 -5.21
N PHE A 46 9.94 -0.11 -5.41
CA PHE A 46 9.13 -0.26 -6.61
C PHE A 46 9.47 0.81 -7.64
N ASP A 47 9.33 0.44 -8.89
CA ASP A 47 9.59 1.34 -9.99
C ASP A 47 8.29 1.98 -10.47
N PHE A 48 7.64 2.70 -9.58
CA PHE A 48 6.39 3.37 -9.91
C PHE A 48 6.65 4.68 -10.62
N SER A 49 5.75 5.04 -11.54
CA SER A 49 5.75 6.37 -12.10
C SER A 49 5.37 7.37 -11.00
N GLU A 50 5.59 8.65 -11.28
CA GLU A 50 5.26 9.67 -10.29
C GLU A 50 3.76 9.65 -9.96
N ALA A 51 2.93 9.48 -10.98
CA ALA A 51 1.49 9.43 -10.77
C ALA A 51 1.10 8.22 -9.92
N GLN A 52 1.71 7.08 -10.19
CA GLN A 52 1.45 5.88 -9.41
C GLN A 52 1.90 6.04 -7.97
N ARG A 53 3.08 6.64 -7.79
CA ARG A 53 3.60 6.86 -6.44
C ARG A 53 2.68 7.78 -5.65
N ARG A 54 2.21 8.87 -6.26
CA ARG A 54 1.29 9.78 -5.59
C ARG A 54 0.01 9.08 -5.16
N HIS A 55 -0.51 8.24 -6.04
CA HIS A 55 -1.75 7.53 -5.75
C HIS A 55 -1.56 6.62 -4.55
N VAL A 56 -0.47 5.85 -4.55
CA VAL A 56 -0.20 4.90 -3.49
C VAL A 56 0.06 5.62 -2.18
N GLU A 57 0.84 6.69 -2.23
CA GLU A 57 1.14 7.45 -1.02
C GLU A 57 -0.13 8.04 -0.42
N GLY A 58 -1.05 8.49 -1.27
CA GLY A 58 -2.32 8.98 -0.78
C GLY A 58 -3.13 7.91 -0.07
N LEU A 59 -3.12 6.70 -0.60
CA LEU A 59 -3.81 5.60 0.04
C LEU A 59 -3.18 5.24 1.38
N ILE A 60 -1.87 5.27 1.46
CA ILE A 60 -1.18 4.98 2.71
C ILE A 60 -1.45 6.07 3.73
N ASP A 61 -1.49 7.34 3.29
CA ASP A 61 -1.83 8.44 4.18
C ASP A 61 -3.23 8.26 4.78
N GLU A 62 -4.19 7.88 3.96
CA GLU A 62 -5.54 7.63 4.45
C GLU A 62 -5.56 6.48 5.43
N TRP A 63 -4.82 5.44 5.13
CA TRP A 63 -4.72 4.28 6.00
C TRP A 63 -4.15 4.69 7.36
N GLU A 64 -3.07 5.47 7.35
CA GLU A 64 -2.47 5.94 8.60
C GLU A 64 -3.42 6.80 9.41
N ARG A 65 -4.15 7.69 8.73
CA ARG A 65 -5.12 8.53 9.43
C ARG A 65 -6.22 7.69 10.05
N SER A 66 -6.66 6.68 9.33
CA SER A 66 -7.71 5.81 9.80
C SER A 66 -7.27 5.06 11.06
N ARG A 67 -6.03 4.60 11.07
CA ARG A 67 -5.51 3.89 12.23
C ARG A 67 -5.36 4.82 13.43
N GLY A 68 -4.93 6.04 13.19
CA GLY A 68 -4.69 6.98 14.26
C GLY A 68 -5.95 7.64 14.78
N SER A 69 -7.06 7.45 14.10
CA SER A 69 -8.31 8.10 14.47
C SER A 69 -8.99 7.32 15.58
N ARG A 70 -9.35 8.00 16.63
CA ARG A 70 -9.98 7.34 17.78
C ARG A 70 -11.22 8.05 18.19
#